data_d0794d4d00bc13fd84db3242c4c08130
#
_entry.id   d0794d4d00bc13fd84db3242c4c08130
#
_cell.length_a   1.000
_cell.length_b   1.000
_cell.length_c   1.000
_cell.angle_alpha   90.00
_cell.angle_beta   90.00
_cell.angle_gamma   90.00
#
_symmetry.space_group_name_H-M   'P 1'
#
loop_
_entity.id
_entity.type
_entity.pdbx_description
1 polymer ?
#
loop_
_entity_poly.entity_id
_entity_poly.type
_entity_poly.pdbx_seq_one_letter_code
_entity_poly.pdbx_strand_id
1 'polypeptide(L)'
;IGAADHLRAHGVAVVADRANGERLIPAEFFTESPRERVARIESSDERIASVGDAAAFGASLYTHNIQVAFLAFALGALTLAGGIAILFYNGVILGAVAGMYWLDGVQGFFFAWVGPHGALEIPAIVFGAAAGLRLGQALWLPGVKTERAALREALPTVARMLAATVAVLVLAGLIE
;
A
#
# COMPACT_ATOMS: atom_id res chain seq x y z
N ILE A 1 -2.22 31.93 -10.56
CA ILE A 1 -1.51 30.70 -10.94
C ILE A 1 -1.88 29.67 -9.86
N GLY A 2 -2.78 28.73 -10.18
CA GLY A 2 -3.36 27.81 -9.21
C GLY A 2 -2.39 26.68 -8.83
N ALA A 3 -2.66 25.99 -7.70
CA ALA A 3 -1.89 24.85 -7.21
C ALA A 3 -1.72 23.75 -8.28
N ALA A 4 -2.69 23.61 -9.20
CA ALA A 4 -2.65 22.70 -10.32
C ALA A 4 -1.54 23.03 -11.34
N ASP A 5 -1.22 24.32 -11.54
CA ASP A 5 -0.15 24.74 -12.46
C ASP A 5 1.24 24.49 -11.85
N HIS A 6 1.36 24.58 -10.53
CA HIS A 6 2.59 24.25 -9.82
C HIS A 6 2.91 22.75 -9.85
N LEU A 7 1.88 21.91 -9.74
CA LEU A 7 2.02 20.44 -9.82
C LEU A 7 2.36 19.95 -11.24
N ARG A 8 1.85 20.65 -12.28
CA ARG A 8 2.22 20.38 -13.68
C ARG A 8 3.69 20.64 -13.96
N ALA A 9 4.29 21.65 -13.31
CA ALA A 9 5.69 22.01 -13.51
C ALA A 9 6.70 20.98 -12.97
N HIS A 10 6.28 20.08 -12.08
CA HIS A 10 7.16 19.11 -11.42
C HIS A 10 6.94 17.64 -11.80
N GLY A 11 6.31 17.35 -12.96
CA GLY A 11 6.14 15.98 -13.44
C GLY A 11 5.15 15.11 -12.65
N VAL A 12 4.45 15.68 -11.66
CA VAL A 12 3.40 15.03 -10.86
C VAL A 12 2.04 15.03 -11.59
N ALA A 13 2.04 15.50 -12.85
CA ALA A 13 0.85 15.75 -13.66
C ALA A 13 -0.05 14.51 -13.89
N VAL A 14 0.50 13.30 -13.84
CA VAL A 14 -0.28 12.07 -14.07
C VAL A 14 -1.20 11.76 -12.88
N VAL A 15 -0.81 12.15 -11.67
CA VAL A 15 -1.59 11.91 -10.44
C VAL A 15 -2.50 13.09 -10.12
N ALA A 16 -2.21 14.28 -10.66
CA ALA A 16 -2.94 15.52 -10.40
C ALA A 16 -4.17 15.73 -11.31
N ASP A 17 -4.35 14.90 -12.32
CA ASP A 17 -5.55 14.92 -13.17
C ASP A 17 -6.57 13.91 -12.62
N ARG A 18 -7.71 14.44 -12.13
CA ARG A 18 -8.80 13.65 -11.55
C ARG A 18 -9.24 12.50 -12.47
N ALA A 19 -9.41 12.76 -13.77
CA ALA A 19 -9.85 11.78 -14.73
C ALA A 19 -8.84 10.62 -14.92
N ASN A 20 -7.55 10.89 -14.77
CA ASN A 20 -6.51 9.86 -14.83
C ASN A 20 -6.36 9.13 -13.48
N GLY A 21 -6.55 9.83 -12.36
CA GLY A 21 -6.58 9.22 -11.02
C GLY A 21 -7.71 8.20 -10.91
N GLU A 22 -8.92 8.56 -11.32
CA GLU A 22 -10.10 7.69 -11.29
C GLU A 22 -9.95 6.41 -12.13
N ARG A 23 -9.18 6.44 -13.21
CA ARG A 23 -8.92 5.25 -14.06
C ARG A 23 -7.95 4.25 -13.42
N LEU A 24 -7.10 4.70 -12.51
CA LEU A 24 -6.06 3.88 -11.87
C LEU A 24 -6.57 3.16 -10.62
N ILE A 25 -7.69 3.61 -10.07
CA ILE A 25 -8.21 3.14 -8.80
C ILE A 25 -9.45 2.27 -9.07
N PRO A 26 -9.60 1.12 -8.41
CA PRO A 26 -10.79 0.31 -8.51
C PRO A 26 -12.05 1.11 -8.16
N ALA A 27 -13.11 0.94 -8.97
CA ALA A 27 -14.35 1.72 -8.86
C ALA A 27 -15.02 1.63 -7.48
N GLU A 28 -14.77 0.58 -6.73
CA GLU A 28 -15.25 0.38 -5.37
C GLU A 28 -14.76 1.42 -4.35
N PHE A 29 -13.66 2.12 -4.67
CA PHE A 29 -13.15 3.22 -3.84
C PHE A 29 -13.81 4.56 -4.15
N PHE A 30 -14.67 4.66 -5.17
CA PHE A 30 -15.24 5.91 -5.69
C PHE A 30 -16.76 5.94 -5.69
N THR A 31 -17.40 5.49 -4.63
CA THR A 31 -18.84 5.71 -4.45
C THR A 31 -19.18 7.18 -4.19
N GLU A 32 -18.20 7.95 -3.71
CA GLU A 32 -18.33 9.38 -3.38
C GLU A 32 -16.98 10.10 -3.56
N SER A 33 -16.98 11.41 -3.76
CA SER A 33 -15.72 12.20 -3.80
C SER A 33 -15.11 12.31 -2.40
N PRO A 34 -13.75 12.52 -2.30
CA PRO A 34 -13.09 12.73 -1.01
C PRO A 34 -13.74 13.82 -0.16
N ARG A 35 -14.15 14.93 -0.77
CA ARG A 35 -14.81 16.04 -0.07
C ARG A 35 -16.19 15.66 0.46
N GLU A 36 -16.99 14.95 -0.32
CA GLU A 36 -18.31 14.46 0.10
C GLU A 36 -18.18 13.49 1.27
N ARG A 37 -17.21 12.57 1.19
CA ARG A 37 -16.90 11.63 2.26
C ARG A 37 -16.53 12.34 3.56
N VAL A 38 -15.65 13.33 3.52
CA VAL A 38 -15.26 14.12 4.69
C VAL A 38 -16.47 14.86 5.26
N ALA A 39 -17.25 15.53 4.41
CA ALA A 39 -18.46 16.26 4.85
C ALA A 39 -19.48 15.32 5.49
N ARG A 40 -19.67 14.11 4.98
CA ARG A 40 -20.55 13.10 5.56
C ARG A 40 -20.07 12.66 6.94
N ILE A 41 -18.78 12.40 7.11
CA ILE A 41 -18.19 11.98 8.39
C ILE A 41 -18.26 13.11 9.43
N GLU A 42 -18.15 14.36 9.02
CA GLU A 42 -18.21 15.53 9.90
C GLU A 42 -19.65 15.91 10.30
N SER A 43 -20.66 15.47 9.53
CA SER A 43 -22.06 15.72 9.86
C SER A 43 -22.46 14.92 11.12
N SER A 44 -23.03 15.62 12.11
CA SER A 44 -23.22 15.11 13.48
C SER A 44 -24.20 13.93 13.62
N ASP A 45 -25.12 13.73 12.68
CA ASP A 45 -26.14 12.67 12.74
C ASP A 45 -25.62 11.28 12.33
N GLU A 46 -24.45 11.19 11.65
CA GLU A 46 -23.90 9.94 11.12
C GLU A 46 -22.66 9.44 11.88
N ARG A 47 -22.25 10.08 12.96
CA ARG A 47 -21.01 9.70 13.68
C ARG A 47 -20.99 8.25 14.14
N ILE A 48 -22.11 7.69 14.57
CA ILE A 48 -22.18 6.30 15.05
C ILE A 48 -22.19 5.31 13.89
N ALA A 49 -22.92 5.61 12.82
CA ALA A 49 -22.91 4.83 11.58
C ALA A 49 -21.52 4.89 10.92
N SER A 50 -20.87 6.07 10.90
CA SER A 50 -19.54 6.26 10.34
C SER A 50 -18.41 5.49 11.07
N VAL A 51 -18.56 5.20 12.36
CA VAL A 51 -17.60 4.38 13.12
C VAL A 51 -17.67 2.92 12.65
N GLY A 52 -18.86 2.36 12.42
CA GLY A 52 -19.02 1.01 11.88
C GLY A 52 -18.44 0.88 10.46
N ASP A 53 -18.71 1.85 9.61
CA ASP A 53 -18.20 1.90 8.24
C ASP A 53 -16.68 2.09 8.22
N ALA A 54 -16.13 2.92 9.11
CA ALA A 54 -14.69 3.11 9.24
C ALA A 54 -13.98 1.83 9.69
N ALA A 55 -14.54 1.12 10.67
CA ALA A 55 -14.00 -0.16 11.15
C ALA A 55 -14.07 -1.24 10.05
N ALA A 56 -15.19 -1.34 9.32
CA ALA A 56 -15.33 -2.28 8.20
C ALA A 56 -14.34 -1.97 7.08
N PHE A 57 -14.12 -0.68 6.80
CA PHE A 57 -13.13 -0.26 5.81
C PHE A 57 -11.70 -0.54 6.28
N GLY A 58 -11.36 -0.27 7.54
CA GLY A 58 -10.06 -0.59 8.13
C GLY A 58 -9.76 -2.09 8.02
N ALA A 59 -10.70 -2.94 8.45
CA ALA A 59 -10.57 -4.39 8.33
C ALA A 59 -10.42 -4.87 6.88
N SER A 60 -11.10 -4.23 5.93
CA SER A 60 -10.95 -4.49 4.49
C SER A 60 -9.55 -4.11 4.01
N LEU A 61 -9.06 -2.93 4.38
CA LEU A 61 -7.73 -2.43 4.03
C LEU A 61 -6.63 -3.32 4.60
N TYR A 62 -6.76 -3.70 5.88
CA TYR A 62 -5.86 -4.62 6.56
C TYR A 62 -5.76 -5.97 5.85
N THR A 63 -6.92 -6.57 5.51
CA THR A 63 -6.98 -7.84 4.77
C THR A 63 -6.34 -7.72 3.39
N HIS A 64 -6.60 -6.60 2.69
CA HIS A 64 -5.97 -6.31 1.41
C HIS A 64 -4.44 -6.23 1.54
N ASN A 65 -3.92 -5.54 2.54
CA ASN A 65 -2.48 -5.36 2.74
C ASN A 65 -1.76 -6.67 3.12
N ILE A 66 -2.42 -7.57 3.85
CA ILE A 66 -1.94 -8.96 4.05
C ILE A 66 -1.80 -9.67 2.70
N GLN A 67 -2.82 -9.60 1.85
CA GLN A 67 -2.81 -10.24 0.53
C GLN A 67 -1.70 -9.66 -0.36
N VAL A 68 -1.53 -8.34 -0.34
CA VAL A 68 -0.48 -7.64 -1.09
C VAL A 68 0.91 -8.05 -0.61
N ALA A 69 1.15 -8.12 0.71
CA ALA A 69 2.42 -8.56 1.27
C ALA A 69 2.76 -10.00 0.86
N PHE A 70 1.77 -10.90 0.92
CA PHE A 70 1.92 -12.28 0.49
C PHE A 70 2.19 -12.39 -1.02
N LEU A 71 1.44 -11.65 -1.83
CA LEU A 71 1.60 -11.65 -3.30
C LEU A 71 2.95 -11.08 -3.70
N ALA A 72 3.40 -9.98 -3.06
CA ALA A 72 4.71 -9.40 -3.30
C ALA A 72 5.85 -10.37 -2.94
N PHE A 73 5.72 -11.11 -1.83
CA PHE A 73 6.63 -12.19 -1.45
C PHE A 73 6.65 -13.30 -2.51
N ALA A 74 5.48 -13.86 -2.84
CA ALA A 74 5.36 -14.99 -3.76
C ALA A 74 5.91 -14.65 -5.16
N LEU A 75 5.48 -13.52 -5.74
CA LEU A 75 5.92 -13.08 -7.05
C LEU A 75 7.39 -12.64 -7.04
N GLY A 76 7.89 -12.08 -5.94
CA GLY A 76 9.31 -11.78 -5.76
C GLY A 76 10.17 -13.03 -5.77
N ALA A 77 9.73 -14.11 -5.12
CA ALA A 77 10.40 -15.38 -5.12
C ALA A 77 10.37 -16.08 -6.49
N LEU A 78 9.22 -16.00 -7.18
CA LEU A 78 9.01 -16.70 -8.45
C LEU A 78 9.66 -16.00 -9.65
N THR A 79 9.65 -14.67 -9.70
CA THR A 79 10.02 -13.93 -10.91
C THR A 79 10.95 -12.74 -10.68
N LEU A 80 11.37 -12.46 -9.44
CA LEU A 80 12.08 -11.23 -9.04
C LEU A 80 11.33 -9.94 -9.43
N ALA A 81 11.09 -9.75 -10.72
CA ALA A 81 10.40 -8.56 -11.25
C ALA A 81 8.97 -8.42 -10.71
N GLY A 82 8.28 -9.53 -10.42
CA GLY A 82 6.90 -9.52 -9.93
C GLY A 82 6.76 -8.86 -8.56
N GLY A 83 7.70 -9.10 -7.65
CA GLY A 83 7.70 -8.44 -6.34
C GLY A 83 7.84 -6.91 -6.47
N ILE A 84 8.72 -6.45 -7.36
CA ILE A 84 8.91 -5.02 -7.64
C ILE A 84 7.65 -4.43 -8.30
N ALA A 85 7.05 -5.16 -9.26
CA ALA A 85 5.85 -4.72 -9.95
C ALA A 85 4.66 -4.53 -8.98
N ILE A 86 4.47 -5.44 -8.02
CA ILE A 86 3.42 -5.31 -6.98
C ILE A 86 3.66 -4.09 -6.11
N LEU A 87 4.89 -3.85 -5.64
CA LEU A 87 5.21 -2.66 -4.85
C LEU A 87 4.94 -1.38 -5.65
N PHE A 88 5.38 -1.34 -6.90
CA PHE A 88 5.16 -0.19 -7.77
C PHE A 88 3.67 0.07 -8.00
N TYR A 89 2.90 -0.96 -8.33
CA TYR A 89 1.46 -0.84 -8.55
C TYR A 89 0.72 -0.32 -7.31
N ASN A 90 1.02 -0.86 -6.13
CA ASN A 90 0.43 -0.38 -4.88
C ASN A 90 0.83 1.08 -4.58
N GLY A 91 2.08 1.44 -4.85
CA GLY A 91 2.54 2.83 -4.71
C GLY A 91 1.80 3.79 -5.64
N VAL A 92 1.53 3.38 -6.89
CA VAL A 92 0.74 4.16 -7.85
C VAL A 92 -0.69 4.37 -7.36
N ILE A 93 -1.37 3.30 -6.87
CA ILE A 93 -2.73 3.41 -6.33
C ILE A 93 -2.77 4.35 -5.12
N LEU A 94 -1.88 4.13 -4.15
CA LEU A 94 -1.80 4.98 -2.96
C LEU A 94 -1.54 6.44 -3.31
N GLY A 95 -0.63 6.69 -4.26
CA GLY A 95 -0.33 8.03 -4.76
C GLY A 95 -1.51 8.67 -5.49
N ALA A 96 -2.28 7.89 -6.26
CA ALA A 96 -3.47 8.37 -6.94
C ALA A 96 -4.57 8.76 -5.95
N VAL A 97 -4.83 7.93 -4.93
CA VAL A 97 -5.79 8.24 -3.85
C VAL A 97 -5.36 9.50 -3.09
N ALA A 98 -4.09 9.58 -2.66
CA ALA A 98 -3.55 10.77 -1.99
C ALA A 98 -3.71 12.03 -2.84
N GLY A 99 -3.45 11.92 -4.15
CA GLY A 99 -3.62 13.01 -5.12
C GLY A 99 -5.05 13.53 -5.19
N MET A 100 -6.05 12.64 -5.15
CA MET A 100 -7.46 13.04 -5.17
C MET A 100 -7.86 13.82 -3.91
N TYR A 101 -7.44 13.35 -2.72
CA TYR A 101 -7.66 14.09 -1.48
C TYR A 101 -6.96 15.45 -1.47
N TRP A 102 -5.79 15.53 -2.12
CA TRP A 102 -5.08 16.79 -2.30
C TRP A 102 -5.82 17.75 -3.22
N LEU A 103 -6.30 17.29 -4.36
CA LEU A 103 -7.07 18.09 -5.33
C LEU A 103 -8.38 18.62 -4.74
N ASP A 104 -9.03 17.83 -3.89
CA ASP A 104 -10.26 18.22 -3.19
C ASP A 104 -9.99 19.13 -1.97
N GLY A 105 -8.71 19.38 -1.60
CA GLY A 105 -8.33 20.24 -0.49
C GLY A 105 -8.53 19.63 0.90
N VAL A 106 -8.70 18.30 0.97
CA VAL A 106 -8.95 17.55 2.22
C VAL A 106 -7.81 16.56 2.56
N GLN A 107 -6.61 16.88 2.14
CA GLN A 107 -5.40 16.05 2.36
C GLN A 107 -5.11 15.78 3.84
N GLY A 108 -5.47 16.71 4.74
CA GLY A 108 -5.32 16.53 6.18
C GLY A 108 -6.07 15.31 6.70
N PHE A 109 -7.29 15.11 6.20
CA PHE A 109 -8.10 13.94 6.52
C PHE A 109 -7.43 12.65 6.02
N PHE A 110 -6.92 12.64 4.78
CA PHE A 110 -6.22 11.49 4.23
C PHE A 110 -5.05 11.07 5.12
N PHE A 111 -4.17 11.98 5.51
CA PHE A 111 -3.03 11.65 6.35
C PHE A 111 -3.42 11.25 7.78
N ALA A 112 -4.45 11.85 8.33
CA ALA A 112 -4.96 11.47 9.65
C ALA A 112 -5.56 10.07 9.65
N TRP A 113 -6.18 9.68 8.55
CA TRP A 113 -6.86 8.41 8.40
C TRP A 113 -5.94 7.28 7.94
N VAL A 114 -5.15 7.49 6.86
CA VAL A 114 -4.24 6.47 6.32
C VAL A 114 -2.93 6.38 7.11
N GLY A 115 -2.51 7.48 7.76
CA GLY A 115 -1.23 7.55 8.46
C GLY A 115 -1.00 6.46 9.50
N PRO A 116 -1.91 6.24 10.46
CA PRO A 116 -1.76 5.20 11.48
C PRO A 116 -1.65 3.78 10.88
N HIS A 117 -2.53 3.46 9.93
CA HIS A 117 -2.52 2.16 9.23
C HIS A 117 -1.29 2.01 8.35
N GLY A 118 -1.03 2.98 7.48
CA GLY A 118 0.09 2.95 6.54
C GLY A 118 1.46 2.91 7.21
N ALA A 119 1.61 3.50 8.40
CA ALA A 119 2.87 3.50 9.15
C ALA A 119 3.33 2.08 9.53
N LEU A 120 2.43 1.13 9.68
CA LEU A 120 2.73 -0.26 9.99
C LEU A 120 2.61 -1.16 8.77
N GLU A 121 1.55 -1.02 8.00
CA GLU A 121 1.24 -1.93 6.90
C GLU A 121 2.17 -1.77 5.70
N ILE A 122 2.56 -0.54 5.34
CA ILE A 122 3.51 -0.31 4.24
C ILE A 122 4.88 -0.95 4.51
N PRO A 123 5.52 -0.78 5.69
CA PRO A 123 6.71 -1.54 6.04
C PRO A 123 6.53 -3.06 5.96
N ALA A 124 5.39 -3.59 6.39
CA ALA A 124 5.11 -5.03 6.31
C ALA A 124 5.11 -5.53 4.86
N ILE A 125 4.47 -4.81 3.93
CA ILE A 125 4.47 -5.13 2.50
C ILE A 125 5.91 -5.09 1.95
N VAL A 126 6.70 -4.08 2.32
CA VAL A 126 8.11 -3.94 1.87
C VAL A 126 8.95 -5.09 2.39
N PHE A 127 8.82 -5.49 3.67
CA PHE A 127 9.53 -6.65 4.22
C PHE A 127 9.12 -7.95 3.53
N GLY A 128 7.83 -8.16 3.25
CA GLY A 128 7.34 -9.30 2.48
C GLY A 128 7.98 -9.37 1.09
N ALA A 129 7.96 -8.27 0.35
CA ALA A 129 8.58 -8.17 -0.96
C ALA A 129 10.10 -8.41 -0.90
N ALA A 130 10.80 -7.82 0.07
CA ALA A 130 12.24 -8.01 0.25
C ALA A 130 12.60 -9.47 0.55
N ALA A 131 11.78 -10.16 1.37
CA ALA A 131 11.93 -11.58 1.63
C ALA A 131 11.77 -12.40 0.35
N GLY A 132 10.76 -12.10 -0.46
CA GLY A 132 10.54 -12.74 -1.75
C GLY A 132 11.69 -12.52 -2.73
N LEU A 133 12.13 -11.28 -2.88
CA LEU A 133 13.27 -10.94 -3.73
C LEU A 133 14.55 -11.65 -3.29
N ARG A 134 14.81 -11.73 -1.97
CA ARG A 134 15.98 -12.42 -1.44
C ARG A 134 15.93 -13.92 -1.71
N LEU A 135 14.75 -14.52 -1.61
CA LEU A 135 14.53 -15.93 -1.94
C LEU A 135 14.69 -16.15 -3.45
N GLY A 136 14.08 -15.31 -4.28
CA GLY A 136 14.19 -15.37 -5.73
C GLY A 136 15.64 -15.20 -6.22
N GLN A 137 16.42 -14.30 -5.62
CA GLN A 137 17.84 -14.15 -5.92
C GLN A 137 18.62 -15.45 -5.67
N ALA A 138 18.32 -16.14 -4.57
CA ALA A 138 18.99 -17.41 -4.25
C ALA A 138 18.62 -18.55 -5.21
N LEU A 139 17.38 -18.51 -5.75
CA LEU A 139 16.88 -19.52 -6.68
C LEU A 139 17.37 -19.28 -8.12
N TRP A 140 17.26 -18.03 -8.61
CA TRP A 140 17.44 -17.72 -10.01
C TRP A 140 18.83 -17.15 -10.34
N LEU A 141 19.52 -16.58 -9.35
CA LEU A 141 20.82 -15.91 -9.50
C LEU A 141 21.81 -16.37 -8.42
N PRO A 142 22.09 -17.69 -8.29
CA PRO A 142 22.97 -18.22 -7.24
C PRO A 142 24.43 -17.81 -7.42
N GLY A 143 24.83 -17.25 -8.56
CA GLY A 143 26.18 -16.87 -8.90
C GLY A 143 27.09 -18.09 -9.06
N VAL A 144 28.23 -18.08 -8.37
CA VAL A 144 29.20 -19.21 -8.38
C VAL A 144 28.84 -20.33 -7.39
N LYS A 145 27.76 -20.17 -6.62
CA LYS A 145 27.31 -21.16 -5.63
C LYS A 145 26.31 -22.12 -6.27
N THR A 146 26.17 -23.31 -5.67
CA THR A 146 25.05 -24.18 -5.99
C THR A 146 23.76 -23.56 -5.44
N GLU A 147 22.61 -23.81 -6.08
CA GLU A 147 21.30 -23.35 -5.61
C GLU A 147 21.05 -23.72 -4.14
N ARG A 148 21.42 -24.96 -3.76
CA ARG A 148 21.28 -25.45 -2.38
C ARG A 148 22.12 -24.64 -1.39
N ALA A 149 23.33 -24.22 -1.75
CA ALA A 149 24.18 -23.39 -0.91
C ALA A 149 23.64 -21.96 -0.81
N ALA A 150 23.21 -21.39 -1.93
CA ALA A 150 22.61 -20.05 -1.98
C ALA A 150 21.31 -20.00 -1.16
N LEU A 151 20.46 -21.02 -1.25
CA LEU A 151 19.23 -21.11 -0.43
C LEU A 151 19.55 -21.23 1.06
N ARG A 152 20.46 -22.09 1.48
CA ARG A 152 20.85 -22.23 2.89
C ARG A 152 21.33 -20.91 3.49
N GLU A 153 22.02 -20.10 2.73
CA GLU A 153 22.50 -18.78 3.16
C GLU A 153 21.35 -17.74 3.18
N ALA A 154 20.40 -17.80 2.25
CA ALA A 154 19.30 -16.86 2.18
C ALA A 154 18.22 -17.11 3.24
N LEU A 155 17.91 -18.39 3.54
CA LEU A 155 16.79 -18.77 4.41
C LEU A 155 16.76 -18.09 5.78
N PRO A 156 17.87 -17.93 6.54
CA PRO A 156 17.80 -17.23 7.83
C PRO A 156 17.39 -15.76 7.69
N THR A 157 17.78 -15.09 6.60
CA THR A 157 17.40 -13.70 6.34
C THR A 157 15.94 -13.62 5.89
N VAL A 158 15.52 -14.51 5.01
CA VAL A 158 14.12 -14.61 4.57
C VAL A 158 13.21 -14.86 5.76
N ALA A 159 13.56 -15.82 6.64
CA ALA A 159 12.77 -16.12 7.85
C ALA A 159 12.63 -14.91 8.78
N ARG A 160 13.73 -14.16 8.99
CA ARG A 160 13.69 -12.93 9.82
C ARG A 160 12.80 -11.85 9.19
N MET A 161 12.87 -11.65 7.87
CA MET A 161 12.02 -10.68 7.18
C MET A 161 10.54 -11.07 7.24
N LEU A 162 10.21 -12.35 7.05
CA LEU A 162 8.84 -12.84 7.18
C LEU A 162 8.33 -12.74 8.62
N ALA A 163 9.17 -13.05 9.61
CA ALA A 163 8.81 -12.87 11.02
C ALA A 163 8.52 -11.40 11.34
N ALA A 164 9.34 -10.48 10.80
CA ALA A 164 9.09 -9.04 10.92
C ALA A 164 7.78 -8.62 10.23
N THR A 165 7.51 -9.12 9.02
CA THR A 165 6.24 -8.88 8.31
C THR A 165 5.05 -9.30 9.17
N VAL A 166 5.07 -10.53 9.70
CA VAL A 166 3.99 -11.05 10.54
C VAL A 166 3.84 -10.23 11.83
N ALA A 167 4.95 -9.93 12.52
CA ALA A 167 4.92 -9.15 13.76
C ALA A 167 4.31 -7.76 13.53
N VAL A 168 4.70 -7.07 12.46
CA VAL A 168 4.17 -5.74 12.14
C VAL A 168 2.70 -5.78 11.73
N LEU A 169 2.27 -6.80 10.96
CA LEU A 169 0.86 -7.00 10.63
C LEU A 169 0.01 -7.33 11.85
N VAL A 170 0.52 -8.16 12.77
CA VAL A 170 -0.20 -8.44 14.02
C VAL A 170 -0.35 -7.18 14.86
N LEU A 171 0.71 -6.34 14.94
CA LEU A 171 0.62 -5.05 15.65
C LEU A 171 -0.38 -4.11 14.97
N ALA A 172 -0.41 -4.05 13.64
CA ALA A 172 -1.39 -3.26 12.90
C ALA A 172 -2.83 -3.70 13.24
N GLY A 173 -3.12 -5.00 13.16
CA GLY A 173 -4.44 -5.53 13.47
C GLY A 173 -4.86 -5.44 14.96
N LEU A 174 -3.92 -5.17 15.89
CA LEU A 174 -4.25 -4.91 17.30
C LEU A 174 -4.61 -3.44 17.57
N ILE A 175 -4.25 -2.54 16.66
CA ILE A 175 -4.50 -1.10 16.76
C ILE A 175 -5.82 -0.73 16.06
N GLU A 176 -6.23 -1.50 15.08
CA GLU A 176 -7.52 -1.37 14.38
C GLU A 176 -8.70 -1.91 15.20
#